data_bdeddfbe08f1ae67e86252997e5a14e5
#
_entry.id   bdeddfbe08f1ae67e86252997e5a14e5
#
_cell.length_a   1.000
_cell.length_b   1.000
_cell.length_c   1.000
_cell.angle_alpha   90.00
_cell.angle_beta   90.00
_cell.angle_gamma   90.00
#
_symmetry.space_group_name_H-M   'P 1'
#
loop_
_entity.id
_entity.type
_entity.pdbx_description
1 polymer ?
#
loop_
_entity_poly.entity_id
_entity_poly.type
_entity_poly.pdbx_seq_one_letter_code
_entity_poly.pdbx_strand_id
1 'polypeptide(L)'
;MTTKVQRQTTITRLVAEHEVASQPELIELLAAEGIDATQATVSRDLDDIGAVKVRAASGAAVYAIPEFEPDRLAPLDHLRRVMGEWVAEVALSGNIVVLRTPPGCAHVVASALDRSRVDGMIGTVAGDDTLMCVSVDPDGKALAAHLRQLAGID
;
A
#
# COMPACT_ATOMS: atom_id res chain seq x y z
N MET A 1 22.80 -6.90 -9.58
CA MET A 1 22.49 -7.91 -8.52
C MET A 1 21.26 -7.43 -7.75
N THR A 2 20.24 -8.24 -7.67
CA THR A 2 19.00 -7.88 -6.99
C THR A 2 19.15 -8.03 -5.48
N THR A 3 18.80 -7.01 -4.71
CA THR A 3 18.85 -7.08 -3.25
C THR A 3 17.71 -7.94 -2.70
N LYS A 4 17.83 -8.42 -1.45
CA LYS A 4 16.76 -9.15 -0.76
C LYS A 4 15.47 -8.34 -0.74
N VAL A 5 15.53 -7.05 -0.43
CA VAL A 5 14.37 -6.16 -0.37
C VAL A 5 13.69 -6.02 -1.74
N GLN A 6 14.46 -5.79 -2.80
CA GLN A 6 13.93 -5.71 -4.17
C GLN A 6 13.26 -7.01 -4.58
N ARG A 7 13.88 -8.16 -4.29
CA ARG A 7 13.31 -9.46 -4.60
C ARG A 7 12.01 -9.71 -3.83
N GLN A 8 11.97 -9.43 -2.53
CA GLN A 8 10.77 -9.60 -1.71
C GLN A 8 9.63 -8.67 -2.15
N THR A 9 9.93 -7.44 -2.54
CA THR A 9 8.95 -6.50 -3.11
C THR A 9 8.38 -7.05 -4.42
N THR A 10 9.23 -7.61 -5.29
CA THR A 10 8.78 -8.23 -6.54
C THR A 10 7.92 -9.46 -6.27
N ILE A 11 8.31 -10.33 -5.33
CA ILE A 11 7.50 -11.50 -4.92
C ILE A 11 6.13 -11.05 -4.44
N THR A 12 6.06 -10.05 -3.57
CA THR A 12 4.79 -9.50 -3.05
C THR A 12 3.88 -9.05 -4.19
N ARG A 13 4.43 -8.32 -5.16
CA ARG A 13 3.68 -7.86 -6.34
C ARG A 13 3.21 -9.03 -7.21
N LEU A 14 4.10 -9.96 -7.53
CA LEU A 14 3.76 -11.12 -8.38
C LEU A 14 2.68 -12.01 -7.76
N VAL A 15 2.74 -12.25 -6.46
CA VAL A 15 1.73 -13.01 -5.72
C VAL A 15 0.38 -12.29 -5.71
N ALA A 16 0.37 -10.96 -5.70
CA ALA A 16 -0.86 -10.17 -5.78
C ALA A 16 -1.47 -10.12 -7.19
N GLU A 17 -0.63 -10.11 -8.23
CA GLU A 17 -1.05 -9.98 -9.63
C GLU A 17 -1.40 -11.33 -10.29
N HIS A 18 -0.85 -12.44 -9.80
CA HIS A 18 -0.99 -13.78 -10.37
C HIS A 18 -1.48 -14.80 -9.33
N GLU A 19 -2.21 -15.80 -9.79
CA GLU A 19 -2.54 -16.97 -8.98
C GLU A 19 -1.34 -17.94 -8.92
N VAL A 20 -0.39 -17.66 -8.02
CA VAL A 20 0.84 -18.44 -7.87
C VAL A 20 0.58 -19.65 -6.98
N ALA A 21 0.57 -20.84 -7.55
CA ALA A 21 0.26 -22.07 -6.83
C ALA A 21 1.48 -22.79 -6.23
N SER A 22 2.68 -22.53 -6.77
CA SER A 22 3.90 -23.23 -6.37
C SER A 22 5.14 -22.34 -6.38
N GLN A 23 6.17 -22.78 -5.65
CA GLN A 23 7.47 -22.09 -5.63
C GLN A 23 8.19 -22.16 -7.00
N PRO A 24 8.18 -23.27 -7.75
CA PRO A 24 8.72 -23.31 -9.11
C PRO A 24 8.08 -22.27 -10.05
N GLU A 25 6.76 -22.11 -9.99
CA GLU A 25 6.03 -21.11 -10.76
C GLU A 25 6.48 -19.67 -10.40
N LEU A 26 6.65 -19.41 -9.10
CA LEU A 26 7.17 -18.11 -8.65
C LEU A 26 8.60 -17.85 -9.13
N ILE A 27 9.45 -18.88 -9.17
CA ILE A 27 10.82 -18.80 -9.70
C ILE A 27 10.79 -18.43 -11.19
N GLU A 28 9.89 -19.02 -11.97
CA GLU A 28 9.74 -18.69 -13.39
C GLU A 28 9.28 -17.24 -13.59
N LEU A 29 8.34 -16.77 -12.79
CA LEU A 29 7.87 -15.37 -12.83
C LEU A 29 9.00 -14.39 -12.45
N LEU A 30 9.78 -14.71 -11.43
CA LEU A 30 10.96 -13.92 -11.05
C LEU A 30 12.02 -13.89 -12.16
N ALA A 31 12.27 -15.02 -12.80
CA ALA A 31 13.21 -15.10 -13.92
C ALA A 31 12.76 -14.24 -15.12
N ALA A 32 11.45 -14.20 -15.39
CA ALA A 32 10.88 -13.32 -16.42
C ALA A 32 11.10 -11.82 -16.10
N GLU A 33 11.22 -11.46 -14.82
CA GLU A 33 11.56 -10.11 -14.35
C GLU A 33 13.09 -9.87 -14.24
N GLY A 34 13.91 -10.84 -14.70
CA GLY A 34 15.36 -10.75 -14.64
C GLY A 34 15.95 -11.03 -13.25
N ILE A 35 15.20 -11.68 -12.38
CA ILE A 35 15.62 -12.04 -11.01
C ILE A 35 15.84 -13.54 -10.91
N ASP A 36 17.11 -13.94 -10.81
CA ASP A 36 17.47 -15.33 -10.54
C ASP A 36 17.42 -15.62 -9.05
N ALA A 37 16.63 -16.63 -8.67
CA ALA A 37 16.53 -17.09 -7.30
C ALA A 37 16.40 -18.60 -7.23
N THR A 38 17.04 -19.20 -6.22
CA THR A 38 16.90 -20.63 -5.94
C THR A 38 15.60 -20.90 -5.16
N GLN A 39 15.13 -22.15 -5.19
CA GLN A 39 13.97 -22.56 -4.38
C GLN A 39 14.17 -22.29 -2.89
N ALA A 40 15.37 -22.55 -2.36
CA ALA A 40 15.68 -22.24 -0.96
C ALA A 40 15.56 -20.75 -0.63
N THR A 41 16.01 -19.88 -1.53
CA THR A 41 15.91 -18.43 -1.38
C THR A 41 14.45 -17.98 -1.43
N VAL A 42 13.67 -18.46 -2.38
CA VAL A 42 12.24 -18.14 -2.52
C VAL A 42 11.45 -18.64 -1.32
N SER A 43 11.75 -19.85 -0.84
CA SER A 43 11.10 -20.39 0.36
C SER A 43 11.32 -19.53 1.59
N ARG A 44 12.56 -19.06 1.80
CA ARG A 44 12.89 -18.15 2.92
C ARG A 44 12.23 -16.78 2.76
N ASP A 45 12.21 -16.25 1.55
CA ASP A 45 11.56 -14.97 1.28
C ASP A 45 10.05 -15.04 1.54
N LEU A 46 9.39 -16.11 1.13
CA LEU A 46 7.97 -16.33 1.41
C LEU A 46 7.69 -16.41 2.92
N ASP A 47 8.54 -17.10 3.66
CA ASP A 47 8.44 -17.16 5.13
C ASP A 47 8.65 -15.78 5.77
N ASP A 48 9.66 -15.05 5.33
CA ASP A 48 10.01 -13.72 5.86
C ASP A 48 8.90 -12.69 5.63
N ILE A 49 8.22 -12.75 4.47
CA ILE A 49 7.10 -11.84 4.15
C ILE A 49 5.74 -12.34 4.68
N GLY A 50 5.71 -13.49 5.35
CA GLY A 50 4.49 -14.02 5.95
C GLY A 50 3.50 -14.59 4.95
N ALA A 51 3.95 -15.07 3.78
CA ALA A 51 3.08 -15.67 2.78
C ALA A 51 2.40 -16.93 3.30
N VAL A 52 1.12 -17.10 3.00
CA VAL A 52 0.31 -18.26 3.33
C VAL A 52 -0.36 -18.80 2.07
N LYS A 53 -0.79 -20.05 2.08
CA LYS A 53 -1.63 -20.61 1.01
C LYS A 53 -3.10 -20.42 1.34
N VAL A 54 -3.84 -19.84 0.39
CA VAL A 54 -5.29 -19.65 0.47
C VAL A 54 -5.95 -20.28 -0.76
N ARG A 55 -7.25 -20.55 -0.68
CA ARG A 55 -8.00 -21.03 -1.83
C ARG A 55 -8.46 -19.84 -2.67
N ALA A 56 -8.03 -19.80 -3.94
CA ALA A 56 -8.45 -18.81 -4.90
C ALA A 56 -9.90 -19.07 -5.38
N ALA A 57 -10.49 -18.09 -6.06
CA ALA A 57 -11.81 -18.22 -6.68
C ALA A 57 -11.87 -19.35 -7.71
N SER A 58 -10.75 -19.67 -8.37
CA SER A 58 -10.59 -20.83 -9.27
C SER A 58 -10.64 -22.20 -8.57
N GLY A 59 -10.58 -22.21 -7.22
CA GLY A 59 -10.48 -23.42 -6.41
C GLY A 59 -9.05 -23.91 -6.16
N ALA A 60 -8.03 -23.33 -6.80
CA ALA A 60 -6.64 -23.65 -6.60
C ALA A 60 -6.12 -23.07 -5.27
N ALA A 61 -5.16 -23.78 -4.63
CA ALA A 61 -4.42 -23.24 -3.49
C ALA A 61 -3.29 -22.35 -4.02
N VAL A 62 -3.30 -21.08 -3.67
CA VAL A 62 -2.33 -20.09 -4.14
C VAL A 62 -1.70 -19.35 -2.97
N TYR A 63 -0.50 -18.80 -3.18
CA TYR A 63 0.14 -17.93 -2.21
C TYR A 63 -0.60 -16.60 -2.10
N ALA A 64 -0.74 -16.12 -0.86
CA ALA A 64 -1.26 -14.80 -0.52
C ALA A 64 -0.46 -14.23 0.65
N ILE A 65 -0.36 -12.92 0.70
CA ILE A 65 0.28 -12.20 1.80
C ILE A 65 -0.81 -11.50 2.58
N PRO A 66 -1.10 -11.89 3.85
CA PRO A 66 -2.27 -11.41 4.58
C PRO A 66 -2.33 -9.90 4.81
N GLU A 67 -1.16 -9.24 4.86
CA GLU A 67 -1.07 -7.79 5.03
C GLU A 67 -1.21 -7.03 3.70
N PHE A 68 -1.16 -7.75 2.59
CA PHE A 68 -1.34 -7.27 1.24
C PHE A 68 -2.60 -7.89 0.64
N GLU A 69 -3.75 -7.47 1.10
CA GLU A 69 -4.98 -7.67 0.33
C GLU A 69 -5.14 -6.47 -0.63
N PRO A 70 -4.71 -6.61 -1.92
CA PRO A 70 -4.76 -5.49 -2.86
C PRO A 70 -6.19 -5.07 -3.22
N ASP A 71 -7.18 -5.88 -2.90
CA ASP A 71 -8.58 -5.71 -3.30
C ASP A 71 -9.56 -5.39 -2.16
N ARG A 72 -9.09 -5.24 -0.94
CA ARG A 72 -9.87 -4.50 0.04
C ARG A 72 -9.53 -3.01 -0.09
N LEU A 73 -10.05 -2.42 -1.16
CA LEU A 73 -10.34 -0.99 -1.14
C LEU A 73 -11.11 -0.75 0.16
N ALA A 74 -10.48 -0.05 1.09
CA ALA A 74 -11.21 0.40 2.26
C ALA A 74 -12.44 1.14 1.73
N PRO A 75 -13.66 0.78 2.13
CA PRO A 75 -14.85 1.46 1.62
C PRO A 75 -14.63 2.97 1.78
N LEU A 76 -15.04 3.76 0.80
CA LEU A 76 -14.93 5.22 0.85
C LEU A 76 -15.50 5.78 2.16
N ASP A 77 -16.52 5.13 2.71
CA ASP A 77 -17.12 5.44 4.00
C ASP A 77 -16.15 5.22 5.17
N HIS A 78 -15.29 4.20 5.12
CA HIS A 78 -14.25 3.99 6.12
C HIS A 78 -13.21 5.11 6.08
N LEU A 79 -12.75 5.49 4.86
CA LEU A 79 -11.81 6.60 4.70
C LEU A 79 -12.39 7.91 5.24
N ARG A 80 -13.63 8.24 4.89
CA ARG A 80 -14.31 9.44 5.38
C ARG A 80 -14.43 9.45 6.90
N ARG A 81 -14.75 8.32 7.51
CA ARG A 81 -14.83 8.19 8.96
C ARG A 81 -13.46 8.44 9.61
N VAL A 82 -12.40 7.79 9.13
CA VAL A 82 -11.04 7.97 9.65
C VAL A 82 -10.57 9.41 9.47
N MET A 83 -10.78 10.00 8.29
CA MET A 83 -10.42 11.39 8.02
C MET A 83 -11.17 12.37 8.92
N GLY A 84 -12.48 12.20 9.07
CA GLY A 84 -13.31 13.06 9.91
C GLY A 84 -13.03 12.92 11.40
N GLU A 85 -12.61 11.74 11.85
CA GLU A 85 -12.32 11.48 13.27
C GLU A 85 -10.93 12.00 13.68
N TRP A 86 -9.93 11.86 12.81
CA TRP A 86 -8.53 12.04 13.18
C TRP A 86 -7.84 13.27 12.56
N VAL A 87 -8.33 13.82 11.46
CA VAL A 87 -7.69 14.97 10.80
C VAL A 87 -8.20 16.28 11.37
N ALA A 88 -7.31 17.04 12.00
CA ALA A 88 -7.61 18.33 12.60
C ALA A 88 -7.33 19.51 11.65
N GLU A 89 -6.34 19.39 10.77
CA GLU A 89 -5.88 20.48 9.90
C GLU A 89 -5.35 19.91 8.57
N VAL A 90 -5.59 20.67 7.51
CA VAL A 90 -5.05 20.39 6.17
C VAL A 90 -4.33 21.64 5.68
N ALA A 91 -3.04 21.55 5.43
CA ALA A 91 -2.20 22.63 4.90
C ALA A 91 -1.56 22.23 3.58
N LEU A 92 -1.27 23.18 2.71
CA LEU A 92 -0.68 22.97 1.40
C LEU A 92 0.62 23.77 1.24
N SER A 93 1.64 23.09 0.72
CA SER A 93 2.88 23.73 0.26
C SER A 93 3.31 23.09 -1.06
N GLY A 94 3.13 23.80 -2.18
CA GLY A 94 3.46 23.27 -3.51
C GLY A 94 2.64 22.01 -3.84
N ASN A 95 3.32 20.87 -3.99
CA ASN A 95 2.71 19.57 -4.24
C ASN A 95 2.61 18.70 -2.98
N ILE A 96 2.91 19.24 -1.80
CA ILE A 96 2.83 18.52 -0.53
C ILE A 96 1.64 19.03 0.26
N VAL A 97 0.74 18.12 0.61
CA VAL A 97 -0.38 18.38 1.51
C VAL A 97 -0.06 17.80 2.88
N VAL A 98 -0.08 18.62 3.90
CA VAL A 98 0.24 18.24 5.27
C VAL A 98 -1.05 18.12 6.06
N LEU A 99 -1.26 16.96 6.68
CA LEU A 99 -2.38 16.70 7.57
C LEU A 99 -1.88 16.64 9.02
N ARG A 100 -2.62 17.26 9.93
CA ARG A 100 -2.38 17.16 11.36
C ARG A 100 -3.41 16.30 12.04
N THR A 101 -2.95 15.46 12.97
CA THR A 101 -3.76 14.55 13.77
C THR A 101 -3.40 14.69 15.25
N PRO A 102 -4.18 14.10 16.16
CA PRO A 102 -3.70 13.90 17.52
C PRO A 102 -2.42 13.05 17.57
N PRO A 103 -1.59 13.18 18.61
CA PRO A 103 -0.39 12.36 18.78
C PRO A 103 -0.66 10.85 18.65
N GLY A 104 0.18 10.16 17.92
CA GLY A 104 0.09 8.71 17.68
C GLY A 104 -0.92 8.28 16.60
N CYS A 105 -1.62 9.22 15.94
CA CYS A 105 -2.70 8.90 15.01
C CYS A 105 -2.35 9.13 13.53
N ALA A 106 -1.21 9.72 13.20
CA ALA A 106 -0.85 10.02 11.82
C ALA A 106 -0.78 8.77 10.93
N HIS A 107 -0.22 7.68 11.44
CA HIS A 107 -0.10 6.42 10.68
C HIS A 107 -1.46 5.76 10.40
N VAL A 108 -2.46 5.96 11.25
CA VAL A 108 -3.83 5.44 11.04
C VAL A 108 -4.45 6.11 9.81
N VAL A 109 -4.33 7.43 9.73
CA VAL A 109 -4.82 8.22 8.59
C VAL A 109 -4.04 7.89 7.32
N ALA A 110 -2.71 7.83 7.40
CA ALA A 110 -1.85 7.49 6.27
C ALA A 110 -2.18 6.11 5.69
N SER A 111 -2.34 5.11 6.54
CA SER A 111 -2.74 3.76 6.15
C SER A 111 -4.10 3.73 5.45
N ALA A 112 -5.09 4.47 5.96
CA ALA A 112 -6.41 4.54 5.33
C ALA A 112 -6.35 5.21 3.95
N LEU A 113 -5.56 6.28 3.81
CA LEU A 113 -5.34 6.97 2.53
C LEU A 113 -4.65 6.07 1.51
N ASP A 114 -3.56 5.40 1.88
CA ASP A 114 -2.80 4.54 0.98
C ASP A 114 -3.62 3.35 0.49
N ARG A 115 -4.43 2.75 1.36
CA ARG A 115 -5.33 1.64 1.00
C ARG A 115 -6.51 2.06 0.13
N SER A 116 -6.93 3.31 0.21
CA SER A 116 -8.09 3.83 -0.54
C SER A 116 -7.73 4.30 -1.95
N ARG A 117 -6.45 4.30 -2.33
CA ARG A 117 -5.96 4.75 -3.64
C ARG A 117 -6.58 6.09 -4.05
N VAL A 118 -6.37 7.10 -3.21
CA VAL A 118 -6.89 8.45 -3.45
C VAL A 118 -6.36 9.00 -4.77
N ASP A 119 -7.25 9.42 -5.65
CA ASP A 119 -6.88 9.98 -6.95
C ASP A 119 -6.00 11.24 -6.78
N GLY A 120 -4.96 11.32 -7.59
CA GLY A 120 -4.03 12.45 -7.58
C GLY A 120 -2.98 12.42 -6.49
N MET A 121 -2.89 11.34 -5.70
CA MET A 121 -1.90 11.15 -4.64
C MET A 121 -0.90 10.04 -5.01
N ILE A 122 0.39 10.31 -4.85
CA ILE A 122 1.47 9.33 -5.06
C ILE A 122 1.58 8.40 -3.85
N GLY A 123 1.49 8.95 -2.65
CA GLY A 123 1.64 8.23 -1.40
C GLY A 123 1.75 9.18 -0.21
N THR A 124 1.97 8.61 0.97
CA THR A 124 2.08 9.34 2.23
C THR A 124 3.36 9.01 2.98
N VAL A 125 3.80 9.95 3.81
CA VAL A 125 4.85 9.73 4.83
C VAL A 125 4.30 10.22 6.16
N ALA A 126 4.19 9.33 7.13
CA ALA A 126 3.61 9.63 8.44
C ALA A 126 4.67 9.78 9.53
N GLY A 127 4.54 10.85 10.31
CA GLY A 127 5.20 11.03 11.60
C GLY A 127 4.29 10.55 12.74
N ASP A 128 4.39 11.18 13.89
CA ASP A 128 3.56 10.86 15.05
C ASP A 128 2.16 11.53 14.99
N ASP A 129 2.13 12.84 14.78
CA ASP A 129 0.93 13.68 14.72
C ASP A 129 0.75 14.43 13.39
N THR A 130 1.64 14.20 12.46
CA THR A 130 1.69 14.90 11.18
C THR A 130 2.01 13.92 10.08
N LEU A 131 1.31 14.01 8.95
CA LEU A 131 1.65 13.24 7.76
C LEU A 131 1.71 14.14 6.53
N MET A 132 2.55 13.76 5.58
CA MET A 132 2.67 14.39 4.27
C MET A 132 2.02 13.50 3.22
N CYS A 133 1.16 14.10 2.39
CA CYS A 133 0.61 13.48 1.20
C CYS A 133 1.23 14.16 -0.02
N VAL A 134 1.77 13.39 -0.94
CA VAL A 134 2.43 13.92 -2.13
C VAL A 134 1.49 13.86 -3.32
N SER A 135 1.24 15.01 -3.94
CA SER A 135 0.40 15.11 -5.14
C SER A 135 1.14 14.64 -6.40
N VAL A 136 0.42 13.97 -7.28
CA VAL A 136 0.88 13.65 -8.65
C VAL A 136 1.11 14.94 -9.44
N ASP A 137 0.22 15.93 -9.26
CA ASP A 137 0.32 17.23 -9.86
C ASP A 137 1.36 18.10 -9.13
N PRO A 138 2.20 18.89 -9.85
CA PRO A 138 3.06 19.89 -9.22
C PRO A 138 2.31 20.91 -8.36
N ASP A 139 1.05 21.17 -8.68
CA ASP A 139 0.13 21.96 -7.85
C ASP A 139 -0.81 21.05 -7.06
N GLY A 140 -0.60 20.99 -5.76
CA GLY A 140 -1.37 20.16 -4.84
C GLY A 140 -2.75 20.68 -4.45
N LYS A 141 -3.25 21.76 -5.06
CA LYS A 141 -4.53 22.37 -4.67
C LYS A 141 -5.73 21.45 -4.80
N ALA A 142 -5.80 20.68 -5.89
CA ALA A 142 -6.89 19.73 -6.11
C ALA A 142 -6.87 18.61 -5.06
N LEU A 143 -5.70 18.07 -4.77
CA LEU A 143 -5.52 17.07 -3.70
C LEU A 143 -5.90 17.63 -2.33
N ALA A 144 -5.42 18.83 -1.99
CA ALA A 144 -5.73 19.48 -0.71
C ALA A 144 -7.23 19.71 -0.55
N ALA A 145 -7.92 20.18 -1.59
CA ALA A 145 -9.37 20.36 -1.58
C ALA A 145 -10.11 19.03 -1.37
N HIS A 146 -9.68 17.98 -2.05
CA HIS A 146 -10.26 16.65 -1.90
C HIS A 146 -10.06 16.08 -0.49
N LEU A 147 -8.86 16.22 0.08
CA LEU A 147 -8.57 15.77 1.44
C LEU A 147 -9.35 16.56 2.50
N ARG A 148 -9.54 17.87 2.31
CA ARG A 148 -10.43 18.68 3.17
C ARG A 148 -11.86 18.18 3.12
N GLN A 149 -12.36 17.89 1.93
CA GLN A 149 -13.71 17.36 1.76
C GLN A 149 -13.88 16.00 2.46
N LEU A 150 -12.90 15.11 2.35
CA LEU A 150 -12.91 13.81 3.04
C LEU A 150 -12.89 13.97 4.57
N ALA A 151 -12.18 14.95 5.08
CA ALA A 151 -12.10 15.25 6.51
C ALA A 151 -13.28 16.07 7.04
N GLY A 152 -14.13 16.59 6.16
CA GLY A 152 -15.22 17.49 6.56
C GLY A 152 -14.74 18.86 7.04
N ILE A 153 -13.60 19.32 6.56
CA ILE A 153 -12.98 20.62 6.88
C ILE A 153 -13.18 21.56 5.68
N ASP A 154 -13.69 22.74 5.92
CA ASP A 154 -13.85 23.79 4.92
C ASP A 154 -12.54 24.54 4.64
#